data_38eeaeb45c59d94484567350d51fe577
#
_entry.id   38eeaeb45c59d94484567350d51fe577
#
_cell.length_a   1.000
_cell.length_b   1.000
_cell.length_c   1.000
_cell.angle_alpha   90.00
_cell.angle_beta   90.00
_cell.angle_gamma   90.00
#
_symmetry.space_group_name_H-M   'P 1'
#
loop_
_entity.id
_entity.type
_entity.pdbx_description
1 polymer ?
#
loop_
_entity_poly.entity_id
_entity_poly.type
_entity_poly.pdbx_seq_one_letter_code
_entity_poly.pdbx_strand_id
1 'polypeptide(L)'
;MSKELQRKQKAYVLIRVQPGKEIELYDELKQIPNITGIDLVRGPFDFVVVSEGDTNETDTVVLRIRRSSYVLNTETMTAFESFPWQEVSGQLDYGHI
;
A
#
# COMPACT_ATOMS: atom_id res chain seq x y z
N MET A 1 17.92 -20.63 2.95
CA MET A 1 18.21 -19.89 3.52
C MET A 1 17.91 -18.66 3.18
N SER A 2 18.34 -18.29 2.44
CA SER A 2 18.14 -17.07 2.17
C SER A 2 16.79 -16.75 1.73
N LYS A 3 16.01 -17.60 1.29
CA LYS A 3 14.79 -17.28 0.89
C LYS A 3 14.01 -16.72 1.95
N GLU A 4 14.09 -17.14 3.10
CA GLU A 4 13.36 -16.59 4.13
C GLU A 4 13.75 -15.24 4.41
N LEU A 5 14.95 -14.89 4.23
CA LEU A 5 15.40 -13.58 4.51
C LEU A 5 14.94 -12.61 3.47
N GLN A 6 14.44 -13.09 2.35
CA GLN A 6 14.02 -12.21 1.34
C GLN A 6 12.54 -12.17 1.21
N ARG A 7 11.84 -12.51 2.29
CA ARG A 7 10.46 -12.44 2.23
C ARG A 7 9.96 -11.09 1.93
N LYS A 8 8.96 -10.90 1.15
CA LYS A 8 8.41 -9.63 0.83
C LYS A 8 7.71 -9.03 1.99
N GLN A 9 7.83 -7.75 2.11
CA GLN A 9 7.08 -7.01 3.08
C GLN A 9 5.95 -6.32 2.38
N LYS A 10 4.87 -6.10 3.09
CA LYS A 10 3.74 -5.39 2.55
C LYS A 10 3.56 -4.12 3.34
N ALA A 11 3.43 -3.04 2.64
CA ALA A 11 3.27 -1.74 3.28
C ALA A 11 2.07 -1.02 2.69
N TYR A 12 1.44 -0.20 3.53
CA TYR A 12 0.31 0.60 3.10
C TYR A 12 0.73 2.05 3.28
N VAL A 13 0.65 2.82 2.21
CA VAL A 13 0.99 4.24 2.26
C VAL A 13 -0.29 5.02 2.08
N LEU A 14 -0.67 5.75 3.13
CA LEU A 14 -1.86 6.56 3.09
C LEU A 14 -1.45 7.95 2.68
N ILE A 15 -2.11 8.51 1.70
CA ILE A 15 -1.69 9.76 1.09
C ILE A 15 -2.79 10.79 1.09
N ARG A 16 -2.44 12.02 1.48
CA ARG A 16 -3.34 13.14 1.29
C ARG A 16 -2.82 13.88 0.09
N VAL A 17 -3.69 14.12 -0.89
CA VAL A 17 -3.28 14.74 -2.12
C VAL A 17 -3.80 16.17 -2.18
N GLN A 18 -3.10 17.01 -2.88
CA GLN A 18 -3.53 18.37 -3.10
C GLN A 18 -4.87 18.33 -3.81
N PRO A 19 -5.87 19.07 -3.33
CA PRO A 19 -7.20 19.01 -3.93
C PRO A 19 -7.16 19.30 -5.43
N GLY A 20 -7.85 18.45 -6.17
CA GLY A 20 -7.92 18.59 -7.62
C GLY A 20 -6.78 17.95 -8.37
N LYS A 21 -5.82 17.34 -7.66
CA LYS A 21 -4.66 16.74 -8.33
C LYS A 21 -4.66 15.22 -8.24
N GLU A 22 -5.83 14.64 -7.99
CA GLU A 22 -5.92 13.20 -7.83
C GLU A 22 -5.48 12.44 -9.08
N ILE A 23 -5.88 12.92 -10.25
CA ILE A 23 -5.54 12.21 -11.47
C ILE A 23 -4.06 12.31 -11.75
N GLU A 24 -3.49 13.51 -11.55
CA GLU A 24 -2.07 13.69 -11.78
C GLU A 24 -1.25 12.80 -10.86
N LEU A 25 -1.68 12.69 -9.59
CA LEU A 25 -0.95 11.86 -8.68
C LEU A 25 -1.10 10.38 -9.06
N TYR A 26 -2.30 9.96 -9.45
CA TYR A 26 -2.51 8.58 -9.86
C TYR A 26 -1.58 8.23 -11.02
N ASP A 27 -1.43 9.14 -11.97
CA ASP A 27 -0.54 8.90 -13.09
C ASP A 27 0.91 8.75 -12.65
N GLU A 28 1.33 9.48 -11.63
CA GLU A 28 2.66 9.30 -11.09
C GLU A 28 2.79 7.97 -10.35
N LEU A 29 1.79 7.62 -9.57
CA LEU A 29 1.84 6.39 -8.79
C LEU A 29 1.94 5.16 -9.68
N LYS A 30 1.29 5.19 -10.83
CA LYS A 30 1.32 4.05 -11.73
C LYS A 30 2.72 3.76 -12.25
N GLN A 31 3.61 4.73 -12.17
CA GLN A 31 4.96 4.56 -12.69
C GLN A 31 5.92 3.99 -11.65
N ILE A 32 5.48 3.85 -10.43
CA ILE A 32 6.37 3.42 -9.35
C ILE A 32 6.38 1.90 -9.26
N PRO A 33 7.52 1.28 -9.39
CA PRO A 33 7.60 -0.17 -9.27
C PRO A 33 7.24 -0.61 -7.86
N ASN A 34 6.83 -1.83 -7.72
CA ASN A 34 6.51 -2.48 -6.45
C ASN A 34 5.18 -2.04 -5.84
N ILE A 35 4.47 -1.13 -6.45
CA ILE A 35 3.12 -0.83 -6.02
C ILE A 35 2.21 -1.89 -6.60
N THR A 36 1.43 -2.55 -5.75
CA THR A 36 0.55 -3.62 -6.15
C THR A 36 -0.92 -3.25 -6.00
N GLY A 37 -1.21 -2.10 -5.44
CA GLY A 37 -2.59 -1.66 -5.31
C GLY A 37 -2.66 -0.17 -5.09
N ILE A 38 -3.67 0.48 -5.65
CA ILE A 38 -3.92 1.89 -5.47
C ILE A 38 -5.42 2.05 -5.35
N ASP A 39 -5.88 2.58 -4.22
CA ASP A 39 -7.28 2.85 -4.02
C ASP A 39 -7.50 4.32 -3.70
N LEU A 40 -8.48 4.91 -4.32
CA LEU A 40 -8.92 6.25 -3.96
C LEU A 40 -9.99 6.05 -2.90
N VAL A 41 -9.85 6.66 -1.76
CA VAL A 41 -10.72 6.41 -0.63
C VAL A 41 -11.32 7.70 -0.11
N ARG A 42 -12.25 7.59 0.80
CA ARG A 42 -12.81 8.73 1.48
C ARG A 42 -12.44 8.64 2.91
N GLY A 43 -12.17 9.75 3.52
CA GLY A 43 -11.80 9.80 4.93
C GLY A 43 -10.67 10.75 5.14
N PRO A 44 -9.87 10.50 6.14
CA PRO A 44 -8.76 11.41 6.45
C PRO A 44 -7.67 11.40 5.39
N PHE A 45 -7.65 10.40 4.55
CA PHE A 45 -6.68 10.32 3.47
C PHE A 45 -7.42 10.13 2.16
N ASP A 46 -6.74 10.34 1.07
CA ASP A 46 -7.35 10.29 -0.26
C ASP A 46 -6.98 9.03 -1.02
N PHE A 47 -5.74 8.58 -0.87
CA PHE A 47 -5.30 7.34 -1.52
C PHE A 47 -4.72 6.39 -0.50
N VAL A 48 -4.92 5.11 -0.75
CA VAL A 48 -4.20 4.06 -0.04
C VAL A 48 -3.43 3.28 -1.08
N VAL A 49 -2.14 3.24 -0.94
CA VAL A 49 -1.26 2.55 -1.87
C VAL A 49 -0.71 1.32 -1.16
N VAL A 50 -0.74 0.19 -1.84
CA VAL A 50 -0.15 -1.03 -1.30
C VAL A 50 1.12 -1.31 -2.06
N SER A 51 2.20 -1.56 -1.35
CA SER A 51 3.46 -1.89 -1.97
C SER A 51 3.96 -3.20 -1.40
N GLU A 52 4.65 -3.98 -2.22
CA GLU A 52 5.21 -5.24 -1.79
C GLU A 52 6.62 -5.35 -2.30
N GLY A 53 7.53 -5.75 -1.44
CA GLY A 53 8.93 -5.86 -1.82
C GLY A 53 9.79 -6.00 -0.59
N ASP A 54 11.09 -5.94 -0.77
CA ASP A 54 11.99 -5.96 0.36
C ASP A 54 12.03 -4.56 0.99
N THR A 55 12.79 -4.41 2.05
CA THR A 55 12.85 -3.16 2.77
C THR A 55 13.31 -2.01 1.88
N ASN A 56 14.32 -2.26 1.06
CA ASN A 56 14.82 -1.19 0.21
C ASN A 56 13.81 -0.79 -0.85
N GLU A 57 13.09 -1.76 -1.39
CA GLU A 57 12.07 -1.48 -2.38
C GLU A 57 10.93 -0.69 -1.76
N THR A 58 10.54 -1.04 -0.54
CA THR A 58 9.50 -0.34 0.15
C THR A 58 9.91 1.11 0.44
N ASP A 59 11.13 1.29 0.89
CA ASP A 59 11.62 2.63 1.18
C ASP A 59 11.64 3.48 -0.09
N THR A 60 12.01 2.88 -1.21
CA THR A 60 12.03 3.60 -2.48
C THR A 60 10.64 4.06 -2.87
N VAL A 61 9.63 3.20 -2.68
CA VAL A 61 8.25 3.58 -2.98
C VAL A 61 7.85 4.79 -2.13
N VAL A 62 8.11 4.72 -0.84
CA VAL A 62 7.72 5.80 0.06
C VAL A 62 8.41 7.11 -0.33
N LEU A 63 9.69 7.03 -0.62
CA LEU A 63 10.43 8.23 -0.98
C LEU A 63 9.95 8.83 -2.29
N ARG A 64 9.63 7.99 -3.25
CA ARG A 64 9.12 8.51 -4.52
C ARG A 64 7.77 9.18 -4.33
N ILE A 65 6.91 8.61 -3.51
CA ILE A 65 5.63 9.20 -3.24
C ILE A 65 5.84 10.56 -2.57
N ARG A 66 6.73 10.60 -1.59
CA ARG A 66 6.93 11.84 -0.85
C ARG A 66 7.57 12.94 -1.66
N ARG A 67 8.19 12.61 -2.78
CA ARG A 67 8.77 13.62 -3.61
C ARG A 67 7.77 14.28 -4.54
N SER A 68 6.59 13.72 -4.69
CA SER A 68 5.60 14.29 -5.58
C SER A 68 5.13 15.64 -5.05
N SER A 69 5.04 16.61 -5.91
CA SER A 69 4.56 17.92 -5.50
C SER A 69 3.06 17.91 -5.23
N TYR A 70 2.36 16.86 -5.61
CA TYR A 70 0.93 16.76 -5.36
C TYR A 70 0.61 16.16 -4.00
N VAL A 71 1.60 15.63 -3.30
CA VAL A 71 1.39 14.96 -2.03
C VAL A 71 1.56 15.95 -0.90
N LEU A 72 0.52 16.06 -0.07
CA LEU A 72 0.58 16.94 1.08
C LEU A 72 1.10 16.25 2.31
N ASN A 73 0.78 14.98 2.46
CA ASN A 73 1.09 14.28 3.68
C ASN A 73 0.98 12.78 3.46
N THR A 74 1.79 11.99 4.12
CA THR A 74 1.70 10.54 4.02
C THR A 74 1.86 9.91 5.37
N GLU A 75 1.27 8.73 5.52
CA GLU A 75 1.55 7.87 6.66
C GLU A 75 1.79 6.49 6.12
N THR A 76 2.78 5.81 6.61
CA THR A 76 3.13 4.47 6.14
C THR A 76 2.97 3.47 7.26
N MET A 77 2.30 2.38 6.97
CA MET A 77 2.18 1.28 7.89
C MET A 77 2.74 0.05 7.22
N THR A 78 3.60 -0.66 7.91
CA THR A 78 4.16 -1.89 7.37
C THR A 78 3.47 -3.05 8.06
N ALA A 79 3.02 -4.01 7.29
CA ALA A 79 2.37 -5.17 7.87
C ALA A 79 3.40 -5.96 8.67
N PHE A 80 3.11 -6.15 9.96
CA PHE A 80 3.99 -6.92 10.80
C PHE A 80 3.78 -8.39 10.50
N GLU A 81 2.57 -8.76 10.21
CA GLU A 81 2.27 -10.12 9.88
C GLU A 81 1.00 -10.14 9.07
N SER A 82 0.91 -10.98 8.07
CA SER A 82 -0.29 -11.09 7.26
C SER A 82 -0.89 -12.45 7.45
N PHE A 83 -2.21 -12.49 7.62
CA PHE A 83 -2.90 -13.76 7.78
C PHE A 83 -3.63 -14.06 6.48
N PRO A 84 -3.47 -15.25 5.96
CA PRO A 84 -4.14 -15.57 4.70
C PRO A 84 -5.63 -15.59 4.89
N TRP A 85 -6.32 -15.02 3.97
CA TRP A 85 -7.75 -15.06 4.01
C TRP A 85 -8.18 -16.35 3.37
N GLN A 86 -8.76 -17.23 4.12
CA GLN A 86 -9.09 -18.44 3.60
C GLN A 86 -10.43 -18.61 3.40
N GLU A 87 -10.91 -18.93 2.55
CA GLU A 87 -12.14 -19.07 2.27
C GLU A 87 -12.56 -20.21 2.65
N VAL A 88 -12.24 -20.63 3.42
CA VAL A 88 -12.52 -21.69 3.84
C VAL A 88 -13.69 -21.87 3.92
N SER A 89 -14.05 -21.52 3.45
CA SER A 89 -15.02 -21.75 3.39
C SER A 89 -15.74 -22.20 4.19
N GLY A 90 -16.16 -22.58 4.15
CA GLY A 90 -16.93 -23.17 4.91
C GLY A 90 -16.74 -22.90 6.20
N GLN A 91 -15.83 -22.97 6.57
CA GLN A 91 -15.60 -22.85 7.80
C GLN A 91 -15.84 -21.63 8.27
N LEU A 92 -15.81 -20.85 7.66
CA LEU A 92 -15.98 -19.67 8.13
C LEU A 92 -17.20 -19.38 8.49
N ASP A 93 -17.82 -19.81 8.11
CA ASP A 93 -19.03 -19.52 8.28
C ASP A 93 -19.46 -19.63 9.44
N TYR A 94 -19.04 -19.88 9.95
CA TYR A 94 -19.49 -20.02 11.09
C TYR A 94 -19.93 -18.93 11.51
N GLY A 95 -19.80 -18.37 10.83
CA GLY A 95 -20.12 -17.60 11.25
C GLY A 95 -21.15 -17.47 11.45
N HIS A 96 -21.29 -17.80 11.25
CA HIS A 96 -22.10 -17.90 11.47
C HIS A 96 -22.26 -17.67 12.37
N ILE A 97 -21.84 -17.28 12.38
CA ILE A 97 -22.04 -17.13 13.25
C ILE A 97 -22.53 -16.66 13.62
#